data_d4b097fc54b72ce56d7f4f7956c3e4c1
#
_entry.id   d4b097fc54b72ce56d7f4f7956c3e4c1
#
_cell.length_a   1.000
_cell.length_b   1.000
_cell.length_c   1.000
_cell.angle_alpha   90.00
_cell.angle_beta   90.00
_cell.angle_gamma   90.00
#
_symmetry.space_group_name_H-M   'P 1'
#
loop_
_entity.id
_entity.type
_entity.pdbx_description
1 polymer ?
#
loop_
_entity_poly.entity_id
_entity_poly.type
_entity_poly.pdbx_seq_one_letter_code
_entity_poly.pdbx_strand_id
1 'polypeptide(L)'
;MEEAPAIGAVPVTDTPAVAARTHAENTAFLVIAAVSLCHLINDVMQSLLAAIYPMLKRDYGLDFWQIGLLTMTFQGTASLLQPMIGLYADKRPMPYSLPVGMGSTFVGLMVLAFASDYLLLVAGAALIGIGSAIFHPEASRVARLASGGRYGLAQSLFQVGGNFGSALGPLLAAFIVVPRGQASVAWFSVIAFIGMAILWQVGSWYARYQARATQRPKATRTVTVARHKIVIALVVLAILTFSKNVYMASISSFYTFYVIDRFGVSVQVSQVMLFVFLGSAAAGTILGGPVGDRIGAKAVIWVSILGAVPFTLALPYASLEWTIVLSAVIGLVMASAFPAIVVLAQELVPGRVGMVAGIFFGLAFGTAGIAAALLGVVADAKDIAYVYWLCSFLPLLGLLTILLPNLKRGEAAA
;
A
#
# COMPACT_ATOMS: atom_id res chain seq x y z
N MET A 1 -76.78 -27.50 6.08
CA MET A 1 -75.90 -26.43 5.61
C MET A 1 -75.22 -25.86 6.84
N GLU A 2 -74.03 -26.31 7.04
CA GLU A 2 -73.23 -26.06 8.23
C GLU A 2 -72.21 -25.03 7.91
N GLU A 3 -72.24 -23.88 8.58
CA GLU A 3 -71.33 -22.76 8.38
C GLU A 3 -69.94 -23.12 8.96
N ALA A 4 -68.92 -23.02 8.14
CA ALA A 4 -67.52 -23.18 8.55
C ALA A 4 -67.06 -21.99 9.38
N PRO A 5 -66.25 -22.19 10.46
CA PRO A 5 -65.78 -21.10 11.29
C PRO A 5 -64.69 -20.30 10.60
N ALA A 6 -64.78 -18.96 10.72
CA ALA A 6 -63.80 -18.00 10.25
C ALA A 6 -62.43 -18.21 10.89
N ILE A 7 -61.41 -18.37 10.06
CA ILE A 7 -59.99 -18.44 10.47
C ILE A 7 -59.60 -17.09 11.02
N GLY A 8 -59.34 -17.01 12.34
CA GLY A 8 -58.84 -15.82 13.02
C GLY A 8 -57.50 -15.39 12.50
N ALA A 9 -57.41 -14.12 12.10
CA ALA A 9 -56.14 -13.47 11.77
C ALA A 9 -55.20 -13.50 12.98
N VAL A 10 -54.08 -14.18 12.82
CA VAL A 10 -52.95 -14.12 13.77
C VAL A 10 -52.36 -12.71 13.71
N PRO A 11 -52.27 -11.99 14.82
CA PRO A 11 -51.58 -10.68 14.80
C PRO A 11 -50.12 -10.92 14.46
N VAL A 12 -49.65 -10.36 13.33
CA VAL A 12 -48.23 -10.25 13.01
C VAL A 12 -47.61 -9.32 14.05
N THR A 13 -47.04 -9.93 15.10
CA THR A 13 -46.17 -9.20 15.99
C THR A 13 -44.96 -8.76 15.14
N ASP A 14 -44.82 -7.46 14.97
CA ASP A 14 -43.61 -6.83 14.41
C ASP A 14 -42.41 -7.38 15.17
N THR A 15 -41.77 -8.39 14.61
CA THR A 15 -40.50 -8.89 15.09
C THR A 15 -39.47 -7.79 14.84
N PRO A 16 -38.59 -7.49 15.81
CA PRO A 16 -37.70 -6.32 15.74
C PRO A 16 -36.55 -6.54 14.78
N ALA A 17 -36.84 -6.71 13.50
CA ALA A 17 -35.88 -6.63 12.41
C ALA A 17 -35.32 -5.18 12.23
N VAL A 18 -35.89 -4.20 12.92
CA VAL A 18 -35.46 -2.79 12.89
C VAL A 18 -34.33 -2.51 13.88
N ALA A 19 -34.16 -3.34 14.93
CA ALA A 19 -33.11 -3.15 15.93
C ALA A 19 -31.70 -3.60 15.46
N ALA A 20 -31.58 -4.33 14.35
CA ALA A 20 -30.30 -4.77 13.78
C ALA A 20 -29.59 -3.69 12.93
N ARG A 21 -30.19 -2.53 12.71
CA ARG A 21 -29.55 -1.36 12.06
C ARG A 21 -28.78 -0.47 13.03
N THR A 22 -28.55 -0.93 14.24
CA THR A 22 -27.91 -0.15 15.28
C THR A 22 -26.41 -0.39 15.30
N HIS A 23 -25.72 0.72 15.24
CA HIS A 23 -24.28 0.93 15.39
C HIS A 23 -23.44 0.44 14.21
N ALA A 24 -23.56 1.15 13.05
CA ALA A 24 -22.37 1.45 12.28
C ALA A 24 -21.33 1.96 13.30
N GLU A 25 -20.31 1.16 13.60
CA GLU A 25 -19.26 1.57 14.54
C GLU A 25 -18.69 2.90 14.02
N ASN A 26 -18.69 3.93 14.85
CA ASN A 26 -18.16 5.22 14.46
C ASN A 26 -16.72 5.03 14.01
N THR A 27 -16.34 5.63 12.88
CA THR A 27 -14.97 5.60 12.38
C THR A 27 -14.03 6.12 13.46
N ALA A 28 -13.05 5.31 13.88
CA ALA A 28 -12.06 5.69 14.86
C ALA A 28 -10.93 6.47 14.19
N PHE A 29 -11.20 7.72 13.78
CA PHE A 29 -10.26 8.57 13.03
C PHE A 29 -8.90 8.74 13.72
N LEU A 30 -8.85 8.83 15.04
CA LEU A 30 -7.58 8.94 15.78
C LEU A 30 -6.70 7.70 15.57
N VAL A 31 -7.29 6.51 15.56
CA VAL A 31 -6.56 5.27 15.30
C VAL A 31 -6.06 5.22 13.85
N ILE A 32 -6.90 5.61 12.88
CA ILE A 32 -6.50 5.68 11.48
C ILE A 32 -5.35 6.69 11.29
N ALA A 33 -5.46 7.87 11.89
CA ALA A 33 -4.41 8.90 11.83
C ALA A 33 -3.11 8.41 12.48
N ALA A 34 -3.19 7.71 13.61
CA ALA A 34 -2.03 7.13 14.29
C ALA A 34 -1.34 6.07 13.42
N VAL A 35 -2.09 5.17 12.79
CA VAL A 35 -1.52 4.14 11.89
C VAL A 35 -0.95 4.77 10.61
N SER A 36 -1.60 5.83 10.08
CA SER A 36 -1.11 6.58 8.92
C SER A 36 0.20 7.31 9.24
N LEU A 37 0.29 7.96 10.39
CA LEU A 37 1.53 8.60 10.86
C LEU A 37 2.64 7.57 11.08
N CYS A 38 2.32 6.43 11.68
CA CYS A 38 3.30 5.35 11.85
C CYS A 38 3.70 4.71 10.51
N HIS A 39 2.82 4.70 9.50
CA HIS A 39 3.17 4.30 8.14
C HIS A 39 4.17 5.29 7.51
N LEU A 40 3.93 6.59 7.67
CA LEU A 40 4.88 7.61 7.25
C LEU A 40 6.25 7.39 7.90
N ILE A 41 6.30 7.21 9.23
CA ILE A 41 7.54 6.95 9.97
C ILE A 41 8.24 5.69 9.46
N ASN A 42 7.49 4.60 9.29
CA ASN A 42 8.03 3.32 8.81
C ASN A 42 8.66 3.45 7.42
N ASP A 43 7.96 4.12 6.50
CA ASP A 43 8.41 4.24 5.12
C ASP A 43 9.52 5.29 4.93
N VAL A 44 9.58 6.31 5.77
CA VAL A 44 10.78 7.18 5.89
C VAL A 44 12.00 6.31 6.18
N MET A 45 11.93 5.45 7.20
CA MET A 45 13.08 4.63 7.62
C MET A 45 13.49 3.60 6.56
N GLN A 46 12.54 3.03 5.84
CA GLN A 46 12.81 2.11 4.73
C GLN A 46 13.48 2.80 3.55
N SER A 47 12.95 3.96 3.15
CA SER A 47 13.48 4.71 2.00
C SER A 47 14.84 5.36 2.29
N LEU A 48 15.17 5.64 3.55
CA LEU A 48 16.51 6.04 3.97
C LEU A 48 17.57 5.02 3.58
N LEU A 49 17.32 3.71 3.77
CA LEU A 49 18.29 2.66 3.46
C LEU A 49 18.76 2.73 2.01
N ALA A 50 17.82 2.80 1.06
CA ALA A 50 18.15 2.91 -0.36
C ALA A 50 18.84 4.25 -0.69
N ALA A 51 18.42 5.33 -0.05
CA ALA A 51 18.96 6.67 -0.30
C ALA A 51 20.42 6.82 0.12
N ILE A 52 20.88 6.03 1.11
CA ILE A 52 22.30 6.08 1.57
C ILE A 52 23.21 5.07 0.87
N TYR A 53 22.74 4.25 -0.05
CA TYR A 53 23.58 3.29 -0.78
C TYR A 53 24.84 3.89 -1.42
N PRO A 54 24.80 5.09 -2.07
CA PRO A 54 26.01 5.70 -2.61
C PRO A 54 27.07 5.98 -1.54
N MET A 55 26.64 6.39 -0.34
CA MET A 55 27.51 6.63 0.80
C MET A 55 28.12 5.30 1.30
N LEU A 56 27.27 4.29 1.53
CA LEU A 56 27.73 2.97 1.96
C LEU A 56 28.68 2.33 0.96
N LYS A 57 28.38 2.45 -0.35
CA LYS A 57 29.27 1.95 -1.41
C LYS A 57 30.65 2.57 -1.32
N ARG A 58 30.75 3.89 -1.14
CA ARG A 58 32.01 4.60 -1.00
C ARG A 58 32.76 4.23 0.30
N ASP A 59 32.04 4.25 1.42
CA ASP A 59 32.65 4.14 2.75
C ASP A 59 33.15 2.70 3.09
N TYR A 60 32.49 1.70 2.49
CA TYR A 60 32.86 0.27 2.65
C TYR A 60 33.56 -0.33 1.42
N GLY A 61 33.74 0.45 0.34
CA GLY A 61 34.32 -0.07 -0.91
C GLY A 61 33.46 -1.17 -1.57
N LEU A 62 32.12 -1.07 -1.46
CA LEU A 62 31.22 -2.13 -1.93
C LEU A 62 31.13 -2.16 -3.45
N ASP A 63 30.99 -3.36 -3.98
CA ASP A 63 30.61 -3.58 -5.37
C ASP A 63 29.11 -3.40 -5.59
N PHE A 64 28.67 -3.21 -6.82
CA PHE A 64 27.25 -3.08 -7.15
C PHE A 64 26.42 -4.33 -6.81
N TRP A 65 27.00 -5.53 -6.95
CA TRP A 65 26.32 -6.75 -6.53
C TRP A 65 26.03 -6.80 -5.02
N GLN A 66 26.91 -6.23 -4.20
CA GLN A 66 26.73 -6.14 -2.75
C GLN A 66 25.61 -5.15 -2.40
N ILE A 67 25.52 -4.02 -3.10
CA ILE A 67 24.37 -3.09 -3.00
C ILE A 67 23.07 -3.79 -3.45
N GLY A 68 23.14 -4.57 -4.53
CA GLY A 68 22.03 -5.41 -5.00
C GLY A 68 21.59 -6.42 -3.93
N LEU A 69 22.53 -7.07 -3.25
CA LEU A 69 22.24 -8.03 -2.18
C LEU A 69 21.61 -7.34 -0.95
N LEU A 70 22.05 -6.13 -0.58
CA LEU A 70 21.40 -5.33 0.47
C LEU A 70 19.94 -5.05 0.11
N THR A 71 19.71 -4.61 -1.11
CA THR A 71 18.34 -4.36 -1.64
C THR A 71 17.51 -5.63 -1.63
N MET A 72 18.07 -6.74 -2.12
CA MET A 72 17.39 -8.04 -2.17
C MET A 72 17.08 -8.55 -0.76
N THR A 73 17.96 -8.38 0.20
CA THR A 73 17.73 -8.78 1.59
C THR A 73 16.60 -7.98 2.20
N PHE A 74 16.63 -6.64 2.07
CA PHE A 74 15.55 -5.78 2.55
C PHE A 74 14.22 -6.12 1.88
N GLN A 75 14.17 -6.10 0.53
CA GLN A 75 12.93 -6.33 -0.21
C GLN A 75 12.42 -7.78 -0.07
N GLY A 76 13.32 -8.75 -0.01
CA GLY A 76 12.97 -10.15 0.18
C GLY A 76 12.31 -10.38 1.54
N THR A 77 12.92 -9.89 2.63
CA THR A 77 12.32 -9.99 3.96
C THR A 77 11.03 -9.18 4.07
N ALA A 78 11.01 -7.97 3.52
CA ALA A 78 9.84 -7.11 3.54
C ALA A 78 8.66 -7.71 2.75
N SER A 79 8.90 -8.31 1.58
CA SER A 79 7.83 -8.77 0.67
C SER A 79 7.37 -10.19 0.97
N LEU A 80 8.30 -11.15 1.12
CA LEU A 80 7.97 -12.57 1.22
C LEU A 80 7.36 -12.95 2.56
N LEU A 81 7.73 -12.26 3.64
CA LEU A 81 7.21 -12.55 4.98
C LEU A 81 5.81 -11.97 5.22
N GLN A 82 5.39 -10.93 4.50
CA GLN A 82 4.09 -10.27 4.72
C GLN A 82 2.89 -11.21 4.65
N PRO A 83 2.73 -12.07 3.62
CA PRO A 83 1.60 -12.99 3.55
C PRO A 83 1.57 -13.99 4.70
N MET A 84 2.76 -14.46 5.13
CA MET A 84 2.90 -15.43 6.22
C MET A 84 2.51 -14.81 7.57
N ILE A 85 3.02 -13.61 7.84
CA ILE A 85 2.72 -12.84 9.05
C ILE A 85 1.23 -12.50 9.08
N GLY A 86 0.68 -12.00 7.96
CA GLY A 86 -0.73 -11.69 7.84
C GLY A 86 -1.64 -12.91 8.09
N LEU A 87 -1.28 -14.09 7.54
CA LEU A 87 -2.01 -15.34 7.77
C LEU A 87 -1.92 -15.80 9.23
N TYR A 88 -0.75 -15.68 9.85
CA TYR A 88 -0.56 -16.04 11.26
C TYR A 88 -1.41 -15.15 12.17
N ALA A 89 -1.37 -13.85 11.96
CA ALA A 89 -2.11 -12.88 12.75
C ALA A 89 -3.64 -12.91 12.49
N ASP A 90 -4.08 -13.39 11.32
CA ASP A 90 -5.51 -13.67 11.07
C ASP A 90 -6.04 -14.81 11.96
N LYS A 91 -5.19 -15.80 12.24
CA LYS A 91 -5.54 -16.94 13.09
C LYS A 91 -5.35 -16.63 14.58
N ARG A 92 -4.35 -15.86 14.91
CA ARG A 92 -3.96 -15.48 16.28
C ARG A 92 -3.74 -13.98 16.35
N PRO A 93 -4.80 -13.20 16.58
CA PRO A 93 -4.68 -11.76 16.66
C PRO A 93 -3.68 -11.34 17.72
N MET A 94 -2.72 -10.49 17.31
CA MET A 94 -1.62 -10.03 18.15
C MET A 94 -1.67 -8.50 18.27
N PRO A 95 -2.38 -7.94 19.26
CA PRO A 95 -2.58 -6.50 19.38
C PRO A 95 -1.30 -5.67 19.42
N TYR A 96 -0.21 -6.26 19.91
CA TYR A 96 1.09 -5.59 20.06
C TYR A 96 2.12 -5.98 18.98
N SER A 97 1.71 -6.63 17.90
CA SER A 97 2.62 -6.95 16.77
C SER A 97 3.19 -5.70 16.10
N LEU A 98 2.38 -4.64 15.97
CA LEU A 98 2.81 -3.38 15.37
C LEU A 98 4.00 -2.70 16.11
N PRO A 99 3.96 -2.48 17.44
CA PRO A 99 5.14 -1.97 18.14
C PRO A 99 6.34 -2.93 18.07
N VAL A 100 6.13 -4.25 18.02
CA VAL A 100 7.22 -5.23 17.82
C VAL A 100 7.84 -5.07 16.43
N GLY A 101 7.04 -4.94 15.38
CA GLY A 101 7.52 -4.66 14.02
C GLY A 101 8.35 -3.37 13.96
N MET A 102 7.83 -2.28 14.53
CA MET A 102 8.56 -1.00 14.61
C MET A 102 9.85 -1.15 15.43
N GLY A 103 9.84 -1.98 16.48
CA GLY A 103 11.02 -2.32 17.27
C GLY A 103 12.09 -3.05 16.46
N SER A 104 11.70 -3.95 15.55
CA SER A 104 12.64 -4.59 14.61
C SER A 104 13.30 -3.54 13.70
N THR A 105 12.51 -2.59 13.17
CA THR A 105 13.04 -1.47 12.37
C THR A 105 13.98 -0.58 13.20
N PHE A 106 13.63 -0.27 14.47
CA PHE A 106 14.48 0.47 15.39
C PHE A 106 15.85 -0.23 15.57
N VAL A 107 15.85 -1.52 15.88
CA VAL A 107 17.10 -2.30 16.04
C VAL A 107 17.87 -2.33 14.72
N GLY A 108 17.18 -2.54 13.59
CA GLY A 108 17.79 -2.52 12.26
C GLY A 108 18.49 -1.21 11.94
N LEU A 109 17.89 -0.06 12.28
CA LEU A 109 18.52 1.25 12.12
C LEU A 109 19.75 1.43 13.02
N MET A 110 19.69 0.95 14.26
CA MET A 110 20.84 0.99 15.18
C MET A 110 21.98 0.13 14.67
N VAL A 111 21.70 -1.09 14.21
CA VAL A 111 22.68 -1.95 13.57
C VAL A 111 23.28 -1.29 12.34
N LEU A 112 22.45 -0.69 11.48
CA LEU A 112 22.89 0.00 10.28
C LEU A 112 23.77 1.22 10.61
N ALA A 113 23.40 2.00 11.64
CA ALA A 113 24.11 3.22 12.04
C ALA A 113 25.54 2.92 12.56
N PHE A 114 25.72 1.79 13.23
CA PHE A 114 26.99 1.41 13.85
C PHE A 114 27.61 0.17 13.22
N ALA A 115 27.17 -0.22 12.02
CA ALA A 115 27.79 -1.28 11.28
C ALA A 115 29.28 -0.99 11.06
N SER A 116 30.14 -1.97 11.28
CA SER A 116 31.58 -1.92 11.03
C SER A 116 31.99 -2.73 9.79
N ASP A 117 31.10 -3.58 9.30
CA ASP A 117 31.33 -4.47 8.19
C ASP A 117 30.05 -4.71 7.37
N TYR A 118 30.23 -5.34 6.23
CA TYR A 118 29.15 -5.61 5.28
C TYR A 118 28.05 -6.54 5.84
N LEU A 119 28.42 -7.52 6.66
CA LEU A 119 27.45 -8.47 7.22
C LEU A 119 26.48 -7.78 8.18
N LEU A 120 26.96 -6.81 8.96
CA LEU A 120 26.11 -5.98 9.82
C LEU A 120 25.19 -5.07 9.00
N LEU A 121 25.64 -4.55 7.85
CA LEU A 121 24.76 -3.82 6.93
C LEU A 121 23.62 -4.72 6.43
N VAL A 122 23.94 -5.97 6.04
CA VAL A 122 22.94 -6.96 5.60
C VAL A 122 21.97 -7.31 6.73
N ALA A 123 22.48 -7.50 7.96
CA ALA A 123 21.66 -7.77 9.13
C ALA A 123 20.71 -6.59 9.46
N GLY A 124 21.21 -5.36 9.41
CA GLY A 124 20.39 -4.14 9.57
C GLY A 124 19.29 -4.06 8.52
N ALA A 125 19.61 -4.29 7.26
CA ALA A 125 18.65 -4.32 6.15
C ALA A 125 17.57 -5.40 6.35
N ALA A 126 17.96 -6.61 6.79
CA ALA A 126 17.02 -7.69 7.08
C ALA A 126 16.06 -7.33 8.22
N LEU A 127 16.54 -6.73 9.30
CA LEU A 127 15.73 -6.32 10.46
C LEU A 127 14.73 -5.22 10.08
N ILE A 128 15.14 -4.24 9.25
CA ILE A 128 14.23 -3.22 8.70
C ILE A 128 13.15 -3.90 7.85
N GLY A 129 13.54 -4.85 6.99
CA GLY A 129 12.60 -5.60 6.16
C GLY A 129 11.61 -6.44 6.98
N ILE A 130 12.06 -7.11 8.04
CA ILE A 130 11.18 -7.85 8.97
C ILE A 130 10.19 -6.90 9.64
N GLY A 131 10.64 -5.73 10.10
CA GLY A 131 9.78 -4.70 10.67
C GLY A 131 8.68 -4.27 9.71
N SER A 132 9.04 -4.02 8.46
CA SER A 132 8.12 -3.72 7.36
C SER A 132 7.12 -4.85 7.12
N ALA A 133 7.59 -6.10 7.10
CA ALA A 133 6.76 -7.27 6.86
C ALA A 133 5.69 -7.51 7.93
N ILE A 134 5.97 -7.12 9.17
CA ILE A 134 4.99 -7.15 10.28
C ILE A 134 4.04 -5.96 10.15
N PHE A 135 4.58 -4.77 9.86
CA PHE A 135 3.83 -3.52 9.92
C PHE A 135 2.69 -3.47 8.90
N HIS A 136 2.96 -3.68 7.60
CA HIS A 136 1.98 -3.43 6.54
C HIS A 136 0.69 -4.25 6.64
N PRO A 137 0.71 -5.60 6.80
CA PRO A 137 -0.52 -6.38 6.89
C PRO A 137 -1.31 -6.07 8.16
N GLU A 138 -0.62 -5.87 9.29
CA GLU A 138 -1.27 -5.60 10.56
C GLU A 138 -1.84 -4.18 10.64
N ALA A 139 -1.11 -3.17 10.14
CA ALA A 139 -1.59 -1.80 10.11
C ALA A 139 -2.79 -1.65 9.16
N SER A 140 -2.76 -2.29 7.99
CA SER A 140 -3.91 -2.36 7.08
C SER A 140 -5.13 -3.02 7.73
N ARG A 141 -4.91 -4.10 8.53
CA ARG A 141 -5.97 -4.73 9.33
C ARG A 141 -6.56 -3.76 10.35
N VAL A 142 -5.71 -3.09 11.14
CA VAL A 142 -6.14 -2.12 12.16
C VAL A 142 -6.90 -0.97 11.53
N ALA A 143 -6.42 -0.41 10.39
CA ALA A 143 -7.13 0.61 9.64
C ALA A 143 -8.53 0.15 9.21
N ARG A 144 -8.64 -1.11 8.74
CA ARG A 144 -9.95 -1.71 8.39
C ARG A 144 -10.87 -1.84 9.60
N LEU A 145 -10.37 -2.29 10.75
CA LEU A 145 -11.15 -2.41 11.99
C LEU A 145 -11.62 -1.04 12.50
N ALA A 146 -10.78 -0.01 12.36
CA ALA A 146 -11.07 1.36 12.78
C ALA A 146 -11.99 2.13 11.80
N SER A 147 -12.29 1.56 10.63
CA SER A 147 -12.94 2.27 9.52
C SER A 147 -14.42 2.61 9.77
N GLY A 148 -15.12 1.90 10.66
CA GLY A 148 -16.57 2.05 10.82
C GLY A 148 -17.35 1.79 9.52
N GLY A 149 -16.87 0.85 8.67
CA GLY A 149 -17.45 0.52 7.37
C GLY A 149 -17.00 1.39 6.20
N ARG A 150 -16.18 2.45 6.45
CA ARG A 150 -15.57 3.29 5.41
C ARG A 150 -14.20 2.74 5.02
N TYR A 151 -14.17 1.54 4.45
CA TYR A 151 -12.95 0.79 4.18
C TYR A 151 -12.01 1.51 3.20
N GLY A 152 -12.56 2.11 2.16
CA GLY A 152 -11.80 2.87 1.16
C GLY A 152 -11.12 4.09 1.78
N LEU A 153 -11.85 4.89 2.56
CA LEU A 153 -11.28 6.05 3.26
C LEU A 153 -10.15 5.63 4.21
N ALA A 154 -10.38 4.62 5.04
CA ALA A 154 -9.37 4.17 6.00
C ALA A 154 -8.11 3.66 5.32
N GLN A 155 -8.24 2.85 4.27
CA GLN A 155 -7.11 2.32 3.51
C GLN A 155 -6.36 3.43 2.75
N SER A 156 -7.07 4.42 2.21
CA SER A 156 -6.44 5.56 1.53
C SER A 156 -5.66 6.44 2.47
N LEU A 157 -6.23 6.80 3.63
CA LEU A 157 -5.52 7.57 4.65
C LEU A 157 -4.27 6.83 5.14
N PHE A 158 -4.38 5.52 5.36
CA PHE A 158 -3.23 4.69 5.70
C PHE A 158 -2.14 4.74 4.61
N GLN A 159 -2.52 4.58 3.34
CA GLN A 159 -1.57 4.55 2.21
C GLN A 159 -0.88 5.91 1.97
N VAL A 160 -1.59 7.01 2.21
CA VAL A 160 -1.01 8.35 2.09
C VAL A 160 0.17 8.54 3.04
N GLY A 161 0.07 8.01 4.27
CA GLY A 161 1.20 8.03 5.20
C GLY A 161 2.46 7.41 4.59
N GLY A 162 2.36 6.19 4.04
CA GLY A 162 3.47 5.51 3.38
C GLY A 162 4.03 6.27 2.18
N ASN A 163 3.16 6.78 1.28
CA ASN A 163 3.59 7.56 0.13
C ASN A 163 4.40 8.81 0.53
N PHE A 164 3.94 9.54 1.56
CA PHE A 164 4.69 10.68 2.09
C PHE A 164 6.00 10.25 2.74
N GLY A 165 6.01 9.16 3.48
CA GLY A 165 7.21 8.61 4.11
C GLY A 165 8.27 8.25 3.08
N SER A 166 7.89 7.54 2.04
CA SER A 166 8.78 7.15 0.93
C SER A 166 9.36 8.36 0.19
N ALA A 167 8.60 9.45 0.07
CA ALA A 167 9.08 10.68 -0.56
C ALA A 167 10.03 11.49 0.34
N LEU A 168 9.82 11.49 1.66
CA LEU A 168 10.62 12.24 2.62
C LEU A 168 11.99 11.59 2.90
N GLY A 169 12.09 10.26 2.86
CA GLY A 169 13.31 9.55 3.21
C GLY A 169 14.55 9.99 2.44
N PRO A 170 14.54 10.06 1.11
CA PRO A 170 15.67 10.58 0.32
C PRO A 170 16.07 12.02 0.67
N LEU A 171 15.10 12.91 0.95
CA LEU A 171 15.40 14.28 1.38
C LEU A 171 16.10 14.28 2.74
N LEU A 172 15.62 13.51 3.70
CA LEU A 172 16.23 13.38 5.02
C LEU A 172 17.61 12.75 4.93
N ALA A 173 17.81 11.75 4.05
CA ALA A 173 19.13 11.21 3.77
C ALA A 173 20.07 12.28 3.24
N ALA A 174 19.66 13.06 2.23
CA ALA A 174 20.50 14.09 1.60
C ALA A 174 20.90 15.21 2.57
N PHE A 175 19.96 15.69 3.41
CA PHE A 175 20.22 16.84 4.30
C PHE A 175 20.72 16.46 5.69
N ILE A 176 20.50 15.22 6.13
CA ILE A 176 20.89 14.77 7.48
C ILE A 176 22.01 13.74 7.42
N VAL A 177 21.80 12.63 6.69
CA VAL A 177 22.74 11.49 6.77
C VAL A 177 24.00 11.74 5.95
N VAL A 178 23.87 12.18 4.71
CA VAL A 178 25.00 12.38 3.82
C VAL A 178 26.02 13.39 4.40
N PRO A 179 25.61 14.56 4.95
CA PRO A 179 26.55 15.51 5.53
C PRO A 179 27.18 15.07 6.87
N ARG A 180 26.47 14.22 7.65
CA ARG A 180 26.87 13.84 9.02
C ARG A 180 27.42 12.43 9.13
N GLY A 181 27.37 11.67 8.03
CA GLY A 181 27.86 10.29 7.97
C GLY A 181 26.87 9.26 8.54
N GLN A 182 27.25 8.00 8.41
CA GLN A 182 26.44 6.82 8.69
C GLN A 182 25.84 6.79 10.11
N ALA A 183 26.62 7.17 11.13
CA ALA A 183 26.18 7.17 12.53
C ALA A 183 24.93 8.03 12.77
N SER A 184 24.69 9.06 11.93
CA SER A 184 23.50 9.90 12.04
C SER A 184 22.18 9.19 11.68
N VAL A 185 22.25 8.00 11.06
CA VAL A 185 21.09 7.12 10.88
C VAL A 185 20.45 6.77 12.23
N ALA A 186 21.25 6.70 13.30
CA ALA A 186 20.76 6.45 14.66
C ALA A 186 19.76 7.53 15.14
N TRP A 187 19.80 8.74 14.60
CA TRP A 187 18.84 9.80 14.98
C TRP A 187 17.39 9.44 14.58
N PHE A 188 17.23 8.68 13.51
CA PHE A 188 15.92 8.21 13.06
C PHE A 188 15.34 7.12 13.97
N SER A 189 16.19 6.50 14.82
CA SER A 189 15.72 5.59 15.87
C SER A 189 14.85 6.29 16.92
N VAL A 190 15.04 7.59 17.14
CA VAL A 190 14.18 8.39 18.01
C VAL A 190 12.75 8.45 17.45
N ILE A 191 12.64 8.64 16.13
CA ILE A 191 11.33 8.66 15.45
C ILE A 191 10.70 7.26 15.49
N ALA A 192 11.50 6.20 15.30
CA ALA A 192 11.04 4.82 15.46
C ALA A 192 10.51 4.55 16.87
N PHE A 193 11.20 5.04 17.91
CA PHE A 193 10.76 4.91 19.29
C PHE A 193 9.43 5.63 19.56
N ILE A 194 9.27 6.84 19.02
CA ILE A 194 7.99 7.57 19.06
C ILE A 194 6.90 6.75 18.36
N GLY A 195 7.20 6.20 17.18
CA GLY A 195 6.30 5.30 16.45
C GLY A 195 5.90 4.07 17.28
N MET A 196 6.84 3.44 17.99
CA MET A 196 6.55 2.33 18.91
C MET A 196 5.59 2.74 20.03
N ALA A 197 5.79 3.91 20.63
CA ALA A 197 4.92 4.42 21.69
C ALA A 197 3.49 4.68 21.19
N ILE A 198 3.34 5.26 19.99
CA ILE A 198 2.05 5.46 19.34
C ILE A 198 1.40 4.10 19.04
N LEU A 199 2.14 3.18 18.45
CA LEU A 199 1.64 1.84 18.11
C LEU A 199 1.28 1.00 19.34
N TRP A 200 1.92 1.23 20.47
CA TRP A 200 1.53 0.63 21.75
C TRP A 200 0.12 1.07 22.17
N GLN A 201 -0.21 2.36 22.00
CA GLN A 201 -1.57 2.86 22.25
C GLN A 201 -2.59 2.26 21.28
N VAL A 202 -2.20 2.14 20.00
CA VAL A 202 -3.03 1.46 18.99
C VAL A 202 -3.24 -0.01 19.38
N GLY A 203 -2.20 -0.71 19.83
CA GLY A 203 -2.29 -2.09 20.32
C GLY A 203 -3.25 -2.23 21.50
N SER A 204 -3.20 -1.30 22.45
CA SER A 204 -4.13 -1.24 23.58
C SER A 204 -5.58 -1.02 23.13
N TRP A 205 -5.81 -0.18 22.12
CA TRP A 205 -7.13 -0.02 21.50
C TRP A 205 -7.58 -1.32 20.83
N TYR A 206 -6.69 -1.97 20.07
CA TYR A 206 -6.97 -3.20 19.36
C TYR A 206 -7.30 -4.35 20.34
N ALA A 207 -6.58 -4.48 21.45
CA ALA A 207 -6.88 -5.46 22.49
C ALA A 207 -8.29 -5.27 23.09
N ARG A 208 -8.65 -4.00 23.41
CA ARG A 208 -10.00 -3.69 23.91
C ARG A 208 -11.08 -3.93 22.86
N TYR A 209 -10.82 -3.63 21.59
CA TYR A 209 -11.73 -3.90 20.49
C TYR A 209 -12.01 -5.41 20.38
N GLN A 210 -10.98 -6.25 20.45
CA GLN A 210 -11.14 -7.71 20.40
C GLN A 210 -11.88 -8.28 21.59
N ALA A 211 -11.59 -7.83 22.80
CA ALA A 211 -12.29 -8.26 24.00
C ALA A 211 -13.81 -7.99 23.91
N ARG A 212 -14.19 -6.87 23.28
CA ARG A 212 -15.61 -6.56 23.00
C ARG A 212 -16.18 -7.40 21.86
N ALA A 213 -15.40 -7.68 20.83
CA ALA A 213 -15.84 -8.48 19.68
C ALA A 213 -16.08 -9.95 20.04
N THR A 214 -15.32 -10.51 20.99
CA THR A 214 -15.54 -11.89 21.50
C THR A 214 -16.85 -12.06 22.27
N GLN A 215 -17.43 -10.99 22.77
CA GLN A 215 -18.72 -11.00 23.47
C GLN A 215 -19.92 -10.86 22.50
N ARG A 216 -19.69 -10.58 21.24
CA ARG A 216 -20.74 -10.45 20.22
C ARG A 216 -20.85 -11.76 19.42
N PRO A 217 -22.06 -12.19 19.02
CA PRO A 217 -22.22 -13.30 18.08
C PRO A 217 -21.36 -13.01 16.84
N LYS A 218 -20.52 -13.97 16.45
CA LYS A 218 -19.77 -13.87 15.18
C LYS A 218 -20.78 -13.84 14.04
N ALA A 219 -21.08 -12.66 13.51
CA ALA A 219 -21.75 -12.56 12.23
C ALA A 219 -20.82 -13.19 11.19
N THR A 220 -21.12 -14.39 10.76
CA THR A 220 -20.43 -15.07 9.66
C THR A 220 -20.82 -14.32 8.39
N ARG A 221 -19.95 -13.43 7.96
CA ARG A 221 -20.10 -12.77 6.66
C ARG A 221 -19.85 -13.82 5.58
N THR A 222 -20.92 -14.38 5.06
CA THR A 222 -20.86 -15.31 3.93
C THR A 222 -20.77 -14.51 2.63
N VAL A 223 -19.70 -14.73 1.88
CA VAL A 223 -19.60 -14.18 0.52
C VAL A 223 -20.40 -15.12 -0.39
N THR A 224 -21.47 -14.60 -0.98
CA THR A 224 -22.34 -15.34 -1.91
C THR A 224 -21.71 -15.61 -3.28
N VAL A 225 -20.44 -15.24 -3.45
CA VAL A 225 -19.67 -15.43 -4.70
C VAL A 225 -19.06 -16.83 -4.74
N ALA A 226 -19.25 -17.54 -5.85
CA ALA A 226 -18.70 -18.88 -6.05
C ALA A 226 -17.16 -18.87 -5.96
N ARG A 227 -16.55 -19.88 -5.33
CA ARG A 227 -15.11 -19.97 -5.05
C ARG A 227 -14.22 -19.73 -6.28
N HIS A 228 -14.59 -20.27 -7.46
CA HIS A 228 -13.82 -20.06 -8.68
C HIS A 228 -13.79 -18.59 -9.10
N LYS A 229 -14.91 -17.85 -8.92
CA LYS A 229 -14.97 -16.41 -9.23
C LYS A 229 -14.13 -15.59 -8.25
N ILE A 230 -14.02 -16.01 -6.98
CA ILE A 230 -13.12 -15.38 -6.01
C ILE A 230 -11.67 -15.56 -6.45
N VAL A 231 -11.26 -16.77 -6.84
CA VAL A 231 -9.90 -17.04 -7.31
C VAL A 231 -9.58 -16.22 -8.57
N ILE A 232 -10.49 -16.21 -9.55
CA ILE A 232 -10.32 -15.38 -10.76
C ILE A 232 -10.18 -13.90 -10.37
N ALA A 233 -11.01 -13.39 -9.49
CA ALA A 233 -10.96 -11.99 -9.05
C ALA A 233 -9.61 -11.67 -8.37
N LEU A 234 -9.10 -12.53 -7.49
CA LEU A 234 -7.82 -12.33 -6.83
C LEU A 234 -6.65 -12.34 -7.83
N VAL A 235 -6.68 -13.25 -8.82
CA VAL A 235 -5.67 -13.28 -9.89
C VAL A 235 -5.74 -12.00 -10.73
N VAL A 236 -6.94 -11.57 -11.11
CA VAL A 236 -7.13 -10.30 -11.84
C VAL A 236 -6.59 -9.13 -11.02
N LEU A 237 -6.93 -9.03 -9.73
CA LEU A 237 -6.43 -7.96 -8.86
C LEU A 237 -4.90 -8.01 -8.74
N ALA A 238 -4.28 -9.19 -8.71
CA ALA A 238 -2.82 -9.33 -8.71
C ALA A 238 -2.21 -8.82 -10.04
N ILE A 239 -2.80 -9.16 -11.18
CA ILE A 239 -2.35 -8.66 -12.50
C ILE A 239 -2.51 -7.12 -12.58
N LEU A 240 -3.60 -6.58 -12.07
CA LEU A 240 -3.84 -5.13 -12.04
C LEU A 240 -2.85 -4.41 -11.10
N THR A 241 -2.53 -5.03 -9.96
CA THR A 241 -1.48 -4.55 -9.05
C THR A 241 -0.12 -4.52 -9.74
N PHE A 242 0.24 -5.61 -10.42
CA PHE A 242 1.46 -5.70 -11.24
C PHE A 242 1.49 -4.57 -12.28
N SER A 243 0.49 -4.48 -13.14
CA SER A 243 0.37 -3.47 -14.18
C SER A 243 0.59 -2.04 -13.66
N LYS A 244 -0.17 -1.68 -12.63
CA LYS A 244 -0.09 -0.36 -11.99
C LYS A 244 1.29 -0.11 -11.39
N ASN A 245 1.85 -1.06 -10.65
CA ASN A 245 3.11 -0.84 -9.95
C ASN A 245 4.30 -0.80 -10.91
N VAL A 246 4.31 -1.60 -11.97
CA VAL A 246 5.35 -1.51 -13.02
C VAL A 246 5.32 -0.14 -13.70
N TYR A 247 4.12 0.36 -14.05
CA TYR A 247 3.98 1.69 -14.66
C TYR A 247 4.44 2.80 -13.68
N MET A 248 3.99 2.76 -12.43
CA MET A 248 4.40 3.73 -11.41
C MET A 248 5.91 3.68 -11.14
N ALA A 249 6.51 2.48 -11.13
CA ALA A 249 7.96 2.31 -10.99
C ALA A 249 8.73 2.88 -12.19
N SER A 250 8.22 2.75 -13.41
CA SER A 250 8.85 3.35 -14.59
C SER A 250 8.96 4.87 -14.46
N ILE A 251 7.91 5.53 -13.95
CA ILE A 251 7.95 6.98 -13.72
C ILE A 251 8.87 7.29 -12.52
N SER A 252 8.67 6.67 -11.36
CA SER A 252 9.46 7.01 -10.17
C SER A 252 10.97 6.81 -10.37
N SER A 253 11.39 5.85 -11.19
CA SER A 253 12.80 5.51 -11.38
C SER A 253 13.43 6.23 -12.58
N PHE A 254 12.68 6.49 -13.64
CA PHE A 254 13.25 6.92 -14.92
C PHE A 254 12.74 8.27 -15.44
N TYR A 255 11.73 8.88 -14.79
CA TYR A 255 11.11 10.11 -15.31
C TYR A 255 12.06 11.28 -15.47
N THR A 256 12.94 11.49 -14.49
CA THR A 256 13.93 12.56 -14.53
C THR A 256 14.89 12.38 -15.72
N PHE A 257 15.35 11.17 -15.95
CA PHE A 257 16.19 10.85 -17.10
C PHE A 257 15.45 11.04 -18.43
N TYR A 258 14.20 10.57 -18.50
CA TYR A 258 13.36 10.72 -19.68
C TYR A 258 13.16 12.18 -20.09
N VAL A 259 12.81 13.06 -19.15
CA VAL A 259 12.55 14.47 -19.47
C VAL A 259 13.82 15.25 -19.76
N ILE A 260 14.96 14.89 -19.13
CA ILE A 260 16.27 15.47 -19.43
C ILE A 260 16.71 15.07 -20.85
N ASP A 261 16.66 13.78 -21.16
CA ASP A 261 17.09 13.25 -22.46
C ASP A 261 16.23 13.79 -23.60
N ARG A 262 14.90 13.81 -23.41
CA ARG A 262 13.96 14.19 -24.46
C ARG A 262 13.84 15.69 -24.70
N PHE A 263 13.91 16.50 -23.64
CA PHE A 263 13.61 17.94 -23.69
C PHE A 263 14.78 18.83 -23.31
N GLY A 264 15.93 18.29 -22.92
CA GLY A 264 17.11 19.05 -22.52
C GLY A 264 16.91 19.92 -21.28
N VAL A 265 15.93 19.58 -20.41
CA VAL A 265 15.65 20.36 -19.20
C VAL A 265 16.74 20.14 -18.14
N SER A 266 16.88 21.12 -17.23
CA SER A 266 17.82 20.98 -16.12
C SER A 266 17.36 19.87 -15.13
N VAL A 267 18.31 19.36 -14.33
CA VAL A 267 18.03 18.41 -13.27
C VAL A 267 16.99 18.97 -12.29
N GLN A 268 17.06 20.26 -11.96
CA GLN A 268 16.09 20.89 -11.07
C GLN A 268 14.67 20.85 -11.64
N VAL A 269 14.51 21.20 -12.93
CA VAL A 269 13.19 21.15 -13.59
C VAL A 269 12.66 19.72 -13.62
N SER A 270 13.49 18.73 -13.95
CA SER A 270 13.09 17.33 -13.97
C SER A 270 12.62 16.83 -12.60
N GLN A 271 13.27 17.25 -11.52
CA GLN A 271 12.88 16.93 -10.14
C GLN A 271 11.54 17.59 -9.75
N VAL A 272 11.32 18.83 -10.16
CA VAL A 272 10.02 19.50 -9.95
C VAL A 272 8.90 18.77 -10.70
N MET A 273 9.14 18.34 -11.93
CA MET A 273 8.17 17.57 -12.71
C MET A 273 7.86 16.23 -12.04
N LEU A 274 8.87 15.53 -11.51
CA LEU A 274 8.68 14.31 -10.74
C LEU A 274 7.88 14.58 -9.45
N PHE A 275 8.17 15.67 -8.76
CA PHE A 275 7.41 16.08 -7.57
C PHE A 275 5.93 16.35 -7.88
N VAL A 276 5.63 16.99 -9.01
CA VAL A 276 4.25 17.21 -9.47
C VAL A 276 3.53 15.86 -9.66
N PHE A 277 4.18 14.89 -10.31
CA PHE A 277 3.64 13.54 -10.46
C PHE A 277 3.36 12.87 -9.11
N LEU A 278 4.34 12.86 -8.20
CA LEU A 278 4.22 12.23 -6.88
C LEU A 278 3.17 12.92 -6.01
N GLY A 279 3.11 14.25 -6.04
CA GLY A 279 2.09 15.04 -5.34
C GLY A 279 0.67 14.75 -5.86
N SER A 280 0.53 14.64 -7.17
CA SER A 280 -0.74 14.27 -7.81
C SER A 280 -1.15 12.83 -7.45
N ALA A 281 -0.19 11.90 -7.36
CA ALA A 281 -0.43 10.54 -6.91
C ALA A 281 -0.90 10.50 -5.44
N ALA A 282 -0.30 11.30 -4.57
CA ALA A 282 -0.75 11.42 -3.19
C ALA A 282 -2.19 11.96 -3.11
N ALA A 283 -2.51 13.02 -3.87
CA ALA A 283 -3.86 13.56 -3.96
C ALA A 283 -4.87 12.52 -4.49
N GLY A 284 -4.51 11.77 -5.54
CA GLY A 284 -5.34 10.70 -6.11
C GLY A 284 -5.60 9.58 -5.10
N THR A 285 -4.61 9.21 -4.30
CA THR A 285 -4.77 8.23 -3.22
C THR A 285 -5.79 8.71 -2.17
N ILE A 286 -5.74 9.99 -1.77
CA ILE A 286 -6.69 10.56 -0.81
C ILE A 286 -8.12 10.54 -1.37
N LEU A 287 -8.29 10.96 -2.62
CA LEU A 287 -9.60 11.09 -3.25
C LEU A 287 -10.23 9.72 -3.55
N GLY A 288 -9.42 8.73 -3.94
CA GLY A 288 -9.89 7.42 -4.37
C GLY A 288 -10.66 6.65 -3.30
N GLY A 289 -10.28 6.78 -2.03
CA GLY A 289 -10.93 6.09 -0.92
C GLY A 289 -12.39 6.48 -0.70
N PRO A 290 -12.70 7.76 -0.42
CA PRO A 290 -14.07 8.22 -0.27
C PRO A 290 -14.93 7.99 -1.50
N VAL A 291 -14.36 8.11 -2.71
CA VAL A 291 -15.05 7.79 -3.97
C VAL A 291 -15.39 6.29 -4.01
N GLY A 292 -14.43 5.43 -3.69
CA GLY A 292 -14.64 3.97 -3.62
C GLY A 292 -15.70 3.56 -2.61
N ASP A 293 -15.77 4.28 -1.50
CA ASP A 293 -16.81 4.06 -0.49
C ASP A 293 -18.21 4.41 -0.99
N ARG A 294 -18.34 5.30 -1.99
CA ARG A 294 -19.64 5.71 -2.57
C ARG A 294 -20.03 4.88 -3.77
N ILE A 295 -19.14 4.70 -4.73
CA ILE A 295 -19.44 4.06 -6.03
C ILE A 295 -18.97 2.60 -6.11
N GLY A 296 -18.24 2.11 -5.11
CA GLY A 296 -17.70 0.76 -5.03
C GLY A 296 -16.24 0.64 -5.53
N ALA A 297 -15.49 -0.27 -4.93
CA ALA A 297 -14.06 -0.47 -5.23
C ALA A 297 -13.82 -0.86 -6.70
N LYS A 298 -14.67 -1.71 -7.29
CA LYS A 298 -14.56 -2.12 -8.70
C LYS A 298 -14.59 -0.92 -9.65
N ALA A 299 -15.48 0.04 -9.44
CA ALA A 299 -15.59 1.23 -10.29
C ALA A 299 -14.34 2.11 -10.18
N VAL A 300 -13.80 2.28 -8.98
CA VAL A 300 -12.53 3.00 -8.77
C VAL A 300 -11.38 2.30 -9.49
N ILE A 301 -11.23 0.98 -9.35
CA ILE A 301 -10.18 0.21 -10.03
C ILE A 301 -10.29 0.38 -11.55
N TRP A 302 -11.51 0.27 -12.09
CA TRP A 302 -11.77 0.47 -13.52
C TRP A 302 -11.29 1.84 -14.01
N VAL A 303 -11.78 2.91 -13.38
CA VAL A 303 -11.44 4.28 -13.75
C VAL A 303 -9.95 4.56 -13.53
N SER A 304 -9.37 4.05 -12.44
CA SER A 304 -7.98 4.33 -12.09
C SER A 304 -6.97 3.66 -13.03
N ILE A 305 -7.25 2.46 -13.51
CA ILE A 305 -6.30 1.75 -14.38
C ILE A 305 -6.66 1.97 -15.84
N LEU A 306 -7.88 1.61 -16.26
CA LEU A 306 -8.28 1.74 -17.66
C LEU A 306 -8.49 3.20 -18.07
N GLY A 307 -9.02 4.05 -17.17
CA GLY A 307 -9.17 5.48 -17.43
C GLY A 307 -7.84 6.23 -17.59
N ALA A 308 -6.73 5.67 -17.12
CA ALA A 308 -5.39 6.24 -17.36
C ALA A 308 -4.85 5.96 -18.77
N VAL A 309 -5.40 4.99 -19.51
CA VAL A 309 -4.89 4.56 -20.83
C VAL A 309 -4.68 5.71 -21.82
N PRO A 310 -5.66 6.61 -22.09
CA PRO A 310 -5.46 7.68 -23.06
C PRO A 310 -4.28 8.58 -22.68
N PHE A 311 -4.10 8.84 -21.41
CA PHE A 311 -3.02 9.70 -20.91
C PHE A 311 -1.65 9.00 -20.97
N THR A 312 -1.59 7.70 -20.64
CA THR A 312 -0.35 6.92 -20.71
C THR A 312 0.10 6.69 -22.14
N LEU A 313 -0.82 6.46 -23.08
CA LEU A 313 -0.50 6.31 -24.50
C LEU A 313 -0.08 7.65 -25.15
N ALA A 314 -0.63 8.78 -24.68
CA ALA A 314 -0.27 10.10 -25.18
C ALA A 314 1.10 10.59 -24.67
N LEU A 315 1.51 10.20 -23.45
CA LEU A 315 2.70 10.69 -22.77
C LEU A 315 3.98 10.59 -23.62
N PRO A 316 4.30 9.46 -24.30
CA PRO A 316 5.51 9.33 -25.11
C PRO A 316 5.56 10.29 -26.32
N TYR A 317 4.46 10.89 -26.71
CA TYR A 317 4.36 11.78 -27.89
C TYR A 317 4.13 13.24 -27.51
N ALA A 318 4.03 13.54 -26.22
CA ALA A 318 3.68 14.86 -25.70
C ALA A 318 4.83 15.88 -25.83
N SER A 319 4.49 17.18 -25.88
CA SER A 319 5.45 18.30 -25.63
C SER A 319 5.81 18.36 -24.15
N LEU A 320 6.77 19.20 -23.78
CA LEU A 320 7.18 19.37 -22.38
C LEU A 320 6.02 19.76 -21.48
N GLU A 321 5.21 20.75 -21.89
CA GLU A 321 4.07 21.26 -21.12
C GLU A 321 3.01 20.17 -20.94
N TRP A 322 2.70 19.45 -22.02
CA TRP A 322 1.76 18.35 -21.97
C TRP A 322 2.29 17.15 -21.17
N THR A 323 3.60 16.91 -21.17
CA THR A 323 4.21 15.86 -20.33
C THR A 323 3.98 16.14 -18.85
N ILE A 324 4.08 17.41 -18.41
CA ILE A 324 3.78 17.80 -17.02
C ILE A 324 2.31 17.54 -16.71
N VAL A 325 1.39 18.00 -17.56
CA VAL A 325 -0.05 17.83 -17.34
C VAL A 325 -0.45 16.37 -17.35
N LEU A 326 0.01 15.59 -18.35
CA LEU A 326 -0.33 14.17 -18.47
C LEU A 326 0.23 13.37 -17.30
N SER A 327 1.47 13.63 -16.87
CA SER A 327 2.05 12.93 -15.71
C SER A 327 1.27 13.23 -14.43
N ALA A 328 0.83 14.48 -14.22
CA ALA A 328 -0.01 14.85 -13.09
C ALA A 328 -1.36 14.11 -13.12
N VAL A 329 -2.03 14.06 -14.28
CA VAL A 329 -3.31 13.34 -14.44
C VAL A 329 -3.12 11.84 -14.21
N ILE A 330 -2.06 11.25 -14.78
CA ILE A 330 -1.74 9.83 -14.60
C ILE A 330 -1.50 9.53 -13.11
N GLY A 331 -0.70 10.35 -12.42
CA GLY A 331 -0.46 10.20 -10.99
C GLY A 331 -1.77 10.24 -10.19
N LEU A 332 -2.60 11.26 -10.43
CA LEU A 332 -3.88 11.44 -9.76
C LEU A 332 -4.81 10.24 -9.96
N VAL A 333 -4.95 9.77 -11.19
CA VAL A 333 -5.89 8.71 -11.57
C VAL A 333 -5.40 7.35 -11.10
N MET A 334 -4.15 6.97 -11.42
CA MET A 334 -3.64 5.61 -11.14
C MET A 334 -3.40 5.33 -9.66
N ALA A 335 -3.08 6.35 -8.86
CA ALA A 335 -2.73 6.13 -7.46
C ALA A 335 -3.93 5.67 -6.61
N SER A 336 -5.16 6.01 -7.00
CA SER A 336 -6.38 5.58 -6.31
C SER A 336 -6.69 4.08 -6.45
N ALA A 337 -6.07 3.37 -7.40
CA ALA A 337 -6.32 1.94 -7.63
C ALA A 337 -5.91 1.06 -6.45
N PHE A 338 -4.74 1.28 -5.85
CA PHE A 338 -4.18 0.33 -4.88
C PHE A 338 -5.01 0.19 -3.60
N PRO A 339 -5.46 1.28 -2.94
CA PRO A 339 -6.37 1.16 -1.80
C PRO A 339 -7.65 0.40 -2.15
N ALA A 340 -8.23 0.67 -3.34
CA ALA A 340 -9.45 0.00 -3.80
C ALA A 340 -9.22 -1.50 -4.08
N ILE A 341 -8.07 -1.87 -4.65
CA ILE A 341 -7.66 -3.27 -4.86
C ILE A 341 -7.58 -4.01 -3.53
N VAL A 342 -6.88 -3.44 -2.53
CA VAL A 342 -6.72 -4.07 -1.21
C VAL A 342 -8.08 -4.24 -0.53
N VAL A 343 -8.94 -3.22 -0.57
CA VAL A 343 -10.29 -3.28 0.01
C VAL A 343 -11.12 -4.38 -0.66
N LEU A 344 -11.17 -4.41 -1.99
CA LEU A 344 -11.95 -5.42 -2.72
C LEU A 344 -11.43 -6.84 -2.45
N ALA A 345 -10.10 -7.03 -2.46
CA ALA A 345 -9.49 -8.31 -2.15
C ALA A 345 -9.81 -8.80 -0.73
N GLN A 346 -9.76 -7.90 0.27
CA GLN A 346 -10.14 -8.20 1.64
C GLN A 346 -11.64 -8.52 1.80
N GLU A 347 -12.50 -7.90 0.99
CA GLU A 347 -13.94 -8.19 0.97
C GLU A 347 -14.25 -9.56 0.37
N LEU A 348 -13.48 -10.00 -0.63
CA LEU A 348 -13.63 -11.31 -1.26
C LEU A 348 -13.17 -12.47 -0.38
N VAL A 349 -12.29 -12.23 0.61
CA VAL A 349 -11.74 -13.27 1.50
C VAL A 349 -11.95 -12.86 2.97
N PRO A 350 -13.20 -12.88 3.47
CA PRO A 350 -13.48 -12.52 4.84
C PRO A 350 -12.75 -13.45 5.82
N GLY A 351 -12.30 -12.90 6.95
CA GLY A 351 -11.54 -13.64 7.97
C GLY A 351 -10.05 -13.78 7.68
N ARG A 352 -9.55 -13.32 6.52
CA ARG A 352 -8.11 -13.35 6.15
C ARG A 352 -7.58 -11.99 5.71
N VAL A 353 -8.00 -10.94 6.41
CA VAL A 353 -7.71 -9.54 6.06
C VAL A 353 -6.20 -9.24 6.04
N GLY A 354 -5.45 -9.75 7.02
CA GLY A 354 -4.02 -9.56 7.11
C GLY A 354 -3.24 -10.34 6.04
N MET A 355 -3.63 -11.60 5.78
CA MET A 355 -3.03 -12.39 4.71
C MET A 355 -3.21 -11.71 3.35
N VAL A 356 -4.43 -11.26 3.06
CA VAL A 356 -4.74 -10.58 1.78
C VAL A 356 -3.95 -9.29 1.65
N ALA A 357 -3.92 -8.46 2.70
CA ALA A 357 -3.10 -7.25 2.71
C ALA A 357 -1.62 -7.60 2.46
N GLY A 358 -1.08 -8.60 3.17
CA GLY A 358 0.30 -9.04 3.01
C GLY A 358 0.64 -9.50 1.58
N ILE A 359 -0.27 -10.23 0.92
CA ILE A 359 -0.09 -10.63 -0.48
C ILE A 359 0.01 -9.39 -1.39
N PHE A 360 -0.93 -8.46 -1.27
CA PHE A 360 -0.99 -7.31 -2.18
C PHE A 360 0.11 -6.28 -1.91
N PHE A 361 0.48 -6.02 -0.65
CA PHE A 361 1.64 -5.19 -0.33
C PHE A 361 2.95 -5.86 -0.74
N GLY A 362 3.13 -7.15 -0.44
CA GLY A 362 4.30 -7.91 -0.87
C GLY A 362 4.45 -7.93 -2.40
N LEU A 363 3.35 -8.12 -3.13
CA LEU A 363 3.33 -8.06 -4.59
C LEU A 363 3.67 -6.64 -5.08
N ALA A 364 3.13 -5.60 -4.46
CA ALA A 364 3.39 -4.21 -4.86
C ALA A 364 4.88 -3.85 -4.74
N PHE A 365 5.50 -4.13 -3.59
CA PHE A 365 6.91 -3.85 -3.36
C PHE A 365 7.83 -4.75 -4.20
N GLY A 366 7.54 -6.05 -4.25
CA GLY A 366 8.34 -7.00 -5.03
C GLY A 366 8.33 -6.70 -6.54
N THR A 367 7.14 -6.39 -7.09
CA THR A 367 7.03 -6.07 -8.52
C THR A 367 7.66 -4.75 -8.88
N ALA A 368 7.58 -3.72 -8.02
CA ALA A 368 8.21 -2.43 -8.29
C ALA A 368 9.74 -2.55 -8.36
N GLY A 369 10.36 -3.29 -7.43
CA GLY A 369 11.81 -3.51 -7.42
C GLY A 369 12.29 -4.30 -8.64
N ILE A 370 11.62 -5.42 -8.96
CA ILE A 370 11.95 -6.24 -10.15
C ILE A 370 11.74 -5.43 -11.43
N ALA A 371 10.65 -4.68 -11.52
CA ALA A 371 10.34 -3.86 -12.69
C ALA A 371 11.40 -2.80 -12.93
N ALA A 372 11.83 -2.07 -11.88
CA ALA A 372 12.87 -1.07 -12.03
C ALA A 372 14.18 -1.66 -12.58
N ALA A 373 14.60 -2.85 -12.09
CA ALA A 373 15.77 -3.54 -12.60
C ALA A 373 15.62 -3.97 -14.06
N LEU A 374 14.50 -4.61 -14.42
CA LEU A 374 14.26 -5.07 -15.79
C LEU A 374 14.11 -3.91 -16.78
N LEU A 375 13.40 -2.85 -16.39
CA LEU A 375 13.24 -1.66 -17.22
C LEU A 375 14.56 -0.91 -17.40
N GLY A 376 15.48 -0.95 -16.41
CA GLY A 376 16.84 -0.43 -16.55
C GLY A 376 17.61 -1.18 -17.64
N VAL A 377 17.56 -2.51 -17.67
CA VAL A 377 18.17 -3.31 -18.74
C VAL A 377 17.57 -2.99 -20.12
N VAL A 378 16.25 -2.74 -20.18
CA VAL A 378 15.59 -2.34 -21.43
C VAL A 378 16.04 -0.93 -21.85
N ALA A 379 16.20 0.01 -20.90
CA ALA A 379 16.69 1.37 -21.18
C ALA A 379 18.12 1.34 -21.72
N ASP A 380 19.01 0.52 -21.15
CA ASP A 380 20.38 0.34 -21.62
C ASP A 380 20.46 -0.31 -23.02
N ALA A 381 19.56 -1.26 -23.30
CA ALA A 381 19.56 -2.00 -24.57
C ALA A 381 18.89 -1.25 -25.73
N LYS A 382 17.96 -0.35 -25.45
CA LYS A 382 17.18 0.40 -26.45
C LYS A 382 17.35 1.90 -26.25
N ASP A 383 16.56 2.50 -25.43
CA ASP A 383 16.61 3.85 -24.90
C ASP A 383 15.50 4.02 -23.85
N ILE A 384 15.52 5.19 -23.19
CA ILE A 384 14.55 5.49 -22.15
C ILE A 384 13.14 5.82 -22.72
N ALA A 385 13.08 6.36 -23.94
CA ALA A 385 11.81 6.65 -24.63
C ALA A 385 11.06 5.36 -24.96
N TYR A 386 11.78 4.31 -25.34
CA TYR A 386 11.21 2.98 -25.58
C TYR A 386 10.60 2.38 -24.29
N VAL A 387 11.24 2.59 -23.14
CA VAL A 387 10.67 2.15 -21.84
C VAL A 387 9.31 2.81 -21.61
N TYR A 388 9.18 4.12 -21.87
CA TYR A 388 7.90 4.83 -21.70
C TYR A 388 6.86 4.36 -22.71
N TRP A 389 7.26 4.13 -23.96
CA TRP A 389 6.39 3.57 -24.98
C TRP A 389 5.88 2.17 -24.58
N LEU A 390 6.78 1.29 -24.14
CA LEU A 390 6.42 -0.07 -23.69
C LEU A 390 5.46 -0.04 -22.50
N CYS A 391 5.79 0.75 -21.47
CA CYS A 391 5.00 0.84 -20.26
C CYS A 391 3.62 1.49 -20.49
N SER A 392 3.46 2.33 -21.54
CA SER A 392 2.20 3.01 -21.85
C SER A 392 1.03 2.06 -22.11
N PHE A 393 1.31 0.81 -22.51
CA PHE A 393 0.31 -0.23 -22.76
C PHE A 393 -0.12 -1.00 -21.49
N LEU A 394 0.65 -0.94 -20.41
CA LEU A 394 0.34 -1.69 -19.19
C LEU A 394 -1.08 -1.42 -18.65
N PRO A 395 -1.58 -0.16 -18.63
CA PRO A 395 -2.93 0.11 -18.12
C PRO A 395 -4.07 -0.52 -18.95
N LEU A 396 -3.80 -1.00 -20.18
CA LEU A 396 -4.77 -1.79 -20.97
C LEU A 396 -5.19 -3.09 -20.24
N LEU A 397 -4.32 -3.63 -19.37
CA LEU A 397 -4.69 -4.73 -18.49
C LEU A 397 -5.88 -4.39 -17.58
N GLY A 398 -6.21 -3.11 -17.43
CA GLY A 398 -7.43 -2.63 -16.79
C GLY A 398 -8.72 -3.21 -17.38
N LEU A 399 -8.73 -3.66 -18.64
CA LEU A 399 -9.86 -4.38 -19.25
C LEU A 399 -10.25 -5.63 -18.44
N LEU A 400 -9.29 -6.28 -17.78
CA LEU A 400 -9.56 -7.46 -16.95
C LEU A 400 -10.49 -7.15 -15.76
N THR A 401 -10.68 -5.88 -15.40
CA THR A 401 -11.64 -5.45 -14.35
C THR A 401 -13.07 -5.89 -14.65
N ILE A 402 -13.41 -6.17 -15.91
CA ILE A 402 -14.70 -6.74 -16.31
C ILE A 402 -14.97 -8.05 -15.57
N LEU A 403 -13.94 -8.86 -15.35
CA LEU A 403 -14.02 -10.17 -14.69
C LEU A 403 -14.21 -10.07 -13.16
N LEU A 404 -14.06 -8.87 -12.58
CA LEU A 404 -14.25 -8.67 -11.15
C LEU A 404 -15.75 -8.71 -10.80
N PRO A 405 -16.14 -9.36 -9.70
CA PRO A 405 -17.53 -9.40 -9.26
C PRO A 405 -17.99 -8.00 -8.78
N ASN A 406 -19.28 -7.73 -8.96
CA ASN A 406 -19.92 -6.57 -8.34
C ASN A 406 -20.37 -6.99 -6.93
N LEU A 407 -19.68 -6.52 -5.91
CA LEU A 407 -20.12 -6.67 -4.53
C LEU A 407 -21.11 -5.54 -4.22
N LYS A 408 -22.41 -5.87 -4.20
CA LYS A 408 -23.45 -4.89 -3.82
C LYS A 408 -23.33 -4.62 -2.32
N ARG A 409 -23.35 -3.34 -1.92
CA ARG A 409 -23.29 -2.90 -0.51
C ARG A 409 -24.44 -3.43 0.37
N GLY A 410 -25.51 -3.99 -0.18
CA GLY A 410 -26.66 -4.54 0.54
C GLY A 410 -26.52 -6.02 0.93
N GLU A 411 -25.70 -6.79 0.22
CA GLU A 411 -25.50 -8.22 0.53
C GLU A 411 -24.41 -8.44 1.59
N ALA A 412 -23.76 -7.39 2.03
CA ALA A 412 -22.72 -7.41 3.06
C ALA A 412 -23.22 -7.07 4.46
N ALA A 413 -24.52 -6.81 4.63
CA ALA A 413 -25.14 -6.34 5.88
C ALA A 413 -26.38 -7.20 6.28
N ALA A 414 -26.63 -8.33 5.63
CA ALA A 414 -27.63 -9.31 6.06
C ALA A 414 -27.00 -10.49 6.76
#